data_1ca0f7145453efe2d3c8e9790dd7d17f
#
_entry.id   1ca0f7145453efe2d3c8e9790dd7d17f
#
_cell.length_a   1.000
_cell.length_b   1.000
_cell.length_c   1.000
_cell.angle_alpha   90.00
_cell.angle_beta   90.00
_cell.angle_gamma   90.00
#
_symmetry.space_group_name_H-M   'P 1'
#
loop_
_entity.id
_entity.type
_entity.pdbx_description
1 polymer ?
#
loop_
_entity_poly.entity_id
_entity_poly.type
_entity_poly.pdbx_seq_one_letter_code
_entity_poly.pdbx_strand_id
1 'polypeptide(L)'
;MRFFYDTEFIDNGRIIDLISIGVVAEDGREFYAISTEFDPESAGKWVRNNVLPKLPKPSSQLWRSRREIREGLEEFFNIDGDEPIELWAWVAAYDHVALCQLWGPMTSLPPQIPRFTRELRQFWEDRGCPRMPPRPHDTHDALVDARHNLRRYVLMTTGVDQGAAPVSR
;
A
#
# COMPACT_ATOMS: atom_id res chain seq x y z
N MET A 1 -15.80 4.27 -1.83
CA MET A 1 -14.46 4.93 -1.86
C MET A 1 -13.40 3.95 -2.34
N ARG A 2 -12.51 4.37 -3.24
CA ARG A 2 -11.35 3.58 -3.70
C ARG A 2 -10.11 3.95 -2.92
N PHE A 3 -9.33 2.94 -2.54
CA PHE A 3 -8.06 3.08 -1.85
C PHE A 3 -6.98 2.32 -2.62
N PHE A 4 -5.90 3.02 -2.93
CA PHE A 4 -4.74 2.48 -3.64
C PHE A 4 -3.63 2.32 -2.63
N TYR A 5 -3.06 1.13 -2.53
CA TYR A 5 -2.07 0.87 -1.49
C TYR A 5 -0.92 0.02 -2.00
N ASP A 6 0.12 -0.01 -1.20
CA ASP A 6 1.30 -0.83 -1.37
C ASP A 6 1.87 -1.17 0.00
N THR A 7 2.57 -2.28 0.11
CA THR A 7 3.24 -2.70 1.35
C THR A 7 4.69 -3.09 1.08
N GLU A 8 5.57 -2.74 2.01
CA GLU A 8 6.88 -3.33 2.08
C GLU A 8 6.88 -4.39 3.16
N PHE A 9 7.48 -5.54 2.88
CA PHE A 9 7.45 -6.68 3.80
C PHE A 9 8.71 -7.53 3.70
N ILE A 10 8.93 -8.36 4.71
CA ILE A 10 9.90 -9.46 4.69
C ILE A 10 9.15 -10.74 4.33
N ASP A 11 9.59 -11.39 3.27
CA ASP A 11 9.11 -12.72 2.87
C ASP A 11 10.24 -13.74 3.04
N ASN A 12 9.98 -14.78 3.80
CA ASN A 12 10.89 -15.90 4.01
C ASN A 12 10.35 -17.24 3.43
N GLY A 13 9.32 -17.17 2.55
CA GLY A 13 8.64 -18.31 1.97
C GLY A 13 7.61 -18.99 2.88
N ARG A 14 7.39 -18.48 4.10
CA ARG A 14 6.41 -19.00 5.08
C ARG A 14 5.59 -17.90 5.72
N ILE A 15 6.18 -16.74 5.95
CA ILE A 15 5.59 -15.60 6.65
C ILE A 15 5.83 -14.37 5.78
N ILE A 16 4.80 -13.53 5.68
CA ILE A 16 4.89 -12.17 5.14
C ILE A 16 4.83 -11.25 6.35
N ASP A 17 5.94 -10.58 6.63
CA ASP A 17 6.10 -9.74 7.81
C ASP A 17 6.11 -8.27 7.40
N LEU A 18 5.05 -7.53 7.77
CA LEU A 18 4.84 -6.14 7.36
C LEU A 18 5.93 -5.23 7.91
N ILE A 19 6.62 -4.52 7.01
CA ILE A 19 7.55 -3.41 7.32
C ILE A 19 6.79 -2.09 7.31
N SER A 20 6.13 -1.75 6.19
CA SER A 20 5.39 -0.49 6.06
C SER A 20 4.19 -0.64 5.14
N ILE A 21 3.22 0.25 5.31
CA ILE A 21 2.04 0.35 4.46
C ILE A 21 1.79 1.80 4.07
N GLY A 22 1.59 2.04 2.79
CA GLY A 22 1.12 3.30 2.22
C GLY A 22 -0.24 3.14 1.59
N VAL A 23 -1.16 4.05 1.88
CA VAL A 23 -2.51 4.06 1.30
C VAL A 23 -2.85 5.45 0.80
N VAL A 24 -3.39 5.55 -0.40
CA VAL A 24 -3.90 6.79 -0.99
C VAL A 24 -5.37 6.59 -1.36
N ALA A 25 -6.25 7.39 -0.81
CA ALA A 25 -7.65 7.41 -1.19
C ALA A 25 -7.85 8.16 -2.52
N GLU A 26 -8.91 7.85 -3.25
CA GLU A 26 -9.23 8.54 -4.52
C GLU A 26 -9.52 10.03 -4.36
N ASP A 27 -9.83 10.51 -3.14
CA ASP A 27 -10.01 11.91 -2.78
C ASP A 27 -8.70 12.65 -2.44
N GLY A 28 -7.57 11.94 -2.49
CA GLY A 28 -6.23 12.47 -2.25
C GLY A 28 -5.75 12.40 -0.80
N ARG A 29 -6.54 11.91 0.15
CA ARG A 29 -6.05 11.63 1.51
C ARG A 29 -5.02 10.52 1.50
N GLU A 30 -4.07 10.57 2.42
CA GLU A 30 -2.96 9.63 2.49
C GLU A 30 -2.78 9.08 3.91
N PHE A 31 -2.39 7.82 3.99
CA PHE A 31 -1.97 7.16 5.22
C PHE A 31 -0.62 6.49 4.97
N TYR A 32 0.31 6.65 5.92
CA TYR A 32 1.58 5.94 5.90
C TYR A 32 1.99 5.54 7.32
N ALA A 33 2.39 4.29 7.48
CA ALA A 33 2.89 3.80 8.76
C ALA A 33 3.95 2.72 8.56
N ILE A 34 4.86 2.63 9.55
CA ILE A 34 5.93 1.65 9.60
C ILE A 34 5.74 0.83 10.88
N SER A 35 5.78 -0.49 10.76
CA SER A 35 5.66 -1.38 11.91
C SER A 35 6.90 -1.31 12.79
N THR A 36 6.72 -1.22 14.11
CA THR A 36 7.79 -1.40 15.10
C THR A 36 8.05 -2.86 15.42
N GLU A 37 7.30 -3.80 14.81
CA GLU A 37 7.23 -5.20 15.23
C GLU A 37 7.86 -6.18 14.21
N PHE A 38 8.37 -5.71 13.07
CA PHE A 38 9.14 -6.59 12.18
C PHE A 38 10.57 -6.77 12.68
N ASP A 39 11.16 -7.92 12.35
CA ASP A 39 12.56 -8.21 12.68
C ASP A 39 13.49 -7.87 11.49
N PRO A 40 14.26 -6.76 11.53
CA PRO A 40 15.15 -6.39 10.44
C PRO A 40 16.27 -7.42 10.20
N GLU A 41 16.63 -8.23 11.20
CA GLU A 41 17.66 -9.27 11.04
C GLU A 41 17.17 -10.44 10.17
N SER A 42 15.86 -10.65 10.10
CA SER A 42 15.24 -11.66 9.22
C SER A 42 15.13 -11.21 7.76
N ALA A 43 15.39 -9.93 7.48
CA ALA A 43 15.31 -9.38 6.13
C ALA A 43 16.34 -10.01 5.18
N GLY A 44 15.89 -10.41 3.99
CA GLY A 44 16.77 -10.85 2.91
C GLY A 44 17.63 -9.70 2.37
N LYS A 45 18.72 -10.06 1.66
CA LYS A 45 19.67 -9.09 1.11
C LYS A 45 19.00 -7.98 0.28
N TRP A 46 18.00 -8.34 -0.49
CA TRP A 46 17.30 -7.37 -1.33
C TRP A 46 16.55 -6.32 -0.50
N VAL A 47 15.78 -6.72 0.51
CA VAL A 47 15.04 -5.84 1.41
C VAL A 47 16.01 -4.94 2.20
N ARG A 48 17.11 -5.49 2.70
CA ARG A 48 18.16 -4.72 3.40
C ARG A 48 18.76 -3.61 2.54
N ASN A 49 18.89 -3.83 1.25
CA ASN A 49 19.52 -2.88 0.35
C ASN A 49 18.54 -1.88 -0.28
N ASN A 50 17.27 -2.25 -0.46
CA ASN A 50 16.33 -1.47 -1.26
C ASN A 50 15.15 -0.89 -0.47
N VAL A 51 14.80 -1.47 0.70
CA VAL A 51 13.68 -1.04 1.54
C VAL A 51 14.16 -0.37 2.82
N LEU A 52 14.92 -1.11 3.66
CA LEU A 52 15.30 -0.61 4.99
C LEU A 52 16.02 0.74 4.99
N PRO A 53 16.93 1.06 4.02
CA PRO A 53 17.59 2.36 4.00
C PRO A 53 16.70 3.55 3.71
N LYS A 54 15.48 3.32 3.21
CA LYS A 54 14.50 4.38 2.88
C LYS A 54 13.57 4.70 4.04
N LEU A 55 13.53 3.84 5.05
CA LEU A 55 12.69 4.06 6.21
C LEU A 55 13.13 5.32 6.97
N PRO A 56 12.19 6.17 7.40
CA PRO A 56 12.50 7.31 8.24
C PRO A 56 13.16 6.89 9.56
N LYS A 57 13.81 7.85 10.22
CA LYS A 57 14.47 7.59 11.50
C LYS A 57 13.48 7.01 12.52
N PRO A 58 13.91 6.12 13.42
CA PRO A 58 13.05 5.50 14.45
C PRO A 58 12.32 6.51 15.37
N SER A 59 12.80 7.74 15.46
CA SER A 59 12.14 8.82 16.22
C SER A 59 10.94 9.44 15.50
N SER A 60 10.65 9.05 14.26
CA SER A 60 9.50 9.53 13.53
C SER A 60 8.20 8.95 14.09
N GLN A 61 7.14 9.77 14.11
CA GLN A 61 5.79 9.34 14.51
C GLN A 61 5.14 8.37 13.52
N LEU A 62 5.80 8.06 12.41
CA LEU A 62 5.35 7.08 11.43
C LEU A 62 5.55 5.64 11.92
N TRP A 63 6.46 5.42 12.89
CA TRP A 63 6.66 4.13 13.52
C TRP A 63 5.56 3.85 14.53
N ARG A 64 4.82 2.75 14.30
CA ARG A 64 3.63 2.37 15.07
C ARG A 64 3.61 0.87 15.30
N SER A 65 3.02 0.43 16.39
CA SER A 65 2.67 -0.98 16.59
C SER A 65 1.66 -1.42 15.53
N ARG A 66 1.58 -2.71 15.23
CA ARG A 66 0.57 -3.25 14.31
C ARG A 66 -0.86 -2.92 14.74
N ARG A 67 -1.09 -2.85 16.05
CA ARG A 67 -2.38 -2.43 16.60
C ARG A 67 -2.69 -0.97 16.20
N GLU A 68 -1.75 -0.05 16.39
CA GLU A 68 -1.93 1.36 16.03
C GLU A 68 -2.06 1.56 14.52
N ILE A 69 -1.35 0.74 13.70
CA ILE A 69 -1.51 0.74 12.24
C ILE A 69 -2.93 0.31 11.89
N ARG A 70 -3.43 -0.78 12.48
CA ARG A 70 -4.79 -1.27 12.27
C ARG A 70 -5.83 -0.21 12.65
N GLU A 71 -5.75 0.34 13.87
CA GLU A 71 -6.68 1.37 14.36
C GLU A 71 -6.67 2.61 13.43
N GLY A 72 -5.49 3.05 13.00
CA GLY A 72 -5.37 4.15 12.05
C GLY A 72 -5.94 3.84 10.65
N LEU A 73 -5.84 2.60 10.18
CA LEU A 73 -6.46 2.18 8.92
C LEU A 73 -7.99 2.06 9.05
N GLU A 74 -8.50 1.61 10.18
CA GLU A 74 -9.95 1.57 10.46
C GLU A 74 -10.56 2.99 10.38
N GLU A 75 -9.90 3.96 10.99
CA GLU A 75 -10.28 5.37 10.89
C GLU A 75 -10.13 5.91 9.45
N PHE A 76 -9.01 5.64 8.80
CA PHE A 76 -8.71 6.12 7.45
C PHE A 76 -9.69 5.58 6.40
N PHE A 77 -10.04 4.31 6.49
CA PHE A 77 -11.03 3.67 5.63
C PHE A 77 -12.47 4.08 5.97
N ASN A 78 -12.70 4.66 7.15
CA ASN A 78 -14.02 4.96 7.70
C ASN A 78 -14.91 3.69 7.73
N ILE A 79 -14.41 2.65 8.40
CA ILE A 79 -15.07 1.33 8.40
C ILE A 79 -16.46 1.34 9.04
N ASP A 80 -16.78 2.32 9.89
CA ASP A 80 -18.10 2.51 10.51
C ASP A 80 -19.06 3.27 9.59
N GLY A 81 -18.60 3.74 8.43
CA GLY A 81 -19.42 4.44 7.44
C GLY A 81 -20.13 3.48 6.48
N ASP A 82 -21.10 4.05 5.72
CA ASP A 82 -21.92 3.28 4.77
C ASP A 82 -21.26 3.13 3.38
N GLU A 83 -20.15 3.80 3.11
CA GLU A 83 -19.55 3.80 1.79
C GLU A 83 -18.73 2.53 1.55
N PRO A 84 -19.01 1.79 0.47
CA PRO A 84 -18.24 0.59 0.13
C PRO A 84 -16.75 0.88 -0.07
N ILE A 85 -15.89 0.05 0.52
CA ILE A 85 -14.43 0.11 0.39
C ILE A 85 -14.00 -0.72 -0.82
N GLU A 86 -13.23 -0.12 -1.73
CA GLU A 86 -12.55 -0.83 -2.80
C GLU A 86 -11.04 -0.72 -2.62
N LEU A 87 -10.37 -1.85 -2.50
CA LEU A 87 -8.91 -1.93 -2.39
C LEU A 87 -8.27 -2.21 -3.75
N TRP A 88 -7.23 -1.45 -4.09
CA TRP A 88 -6.48 -1.57 -5.35
C TRP A 88 -4.98 -1.59 -5.10
N ALA A 89 -4.25 -2.55 -5.69
CA ALA A 89 -2.79 -2.59 -5.65
C ALA A 89 -2.22 -3.24 -6.92
N TRP A 90 -0.91 -3.13 -7.12
CA TRP A 90 -0.21 -3.71 -8.26
C TRP A 90 0.50 -4.99 -7.83
N VAL A 91 0.15 -6.14 -8.42
CA VAL A 91 0.60 -7.49 -8.01
C VAL A 91 0.22 -7.77 -6.54
N ALA A 92 -1.03 -7.51 -6.23
CA ALA A 92 -1.61 -7.29 -4.92
C ALA A 92 -1.65 -8.50 -3.96
N ALA A 93 -1.28 -9.70 -4.38
CA ALA A 93 -1.52 -10.91 -3.58
C ALA A 93 -0.82 -10.87 -2.21
N TYR A 94 0.44 -10.46 -2.19
CA TYR A 94 1.22 -10.34 -0.95
C TYR A 94 0.79 -9.14 -0.12
N ASP A 95 0.50 -8.00 -0.76
CA ASP A 95 0.01 -6.80 -0.09
C ASP A 95 -1.32 -7.07 0.63
N HIS A 96 -2.22 -7.81 -0.02
CA HIS A 96 -3.50 -8.18 0.58
C HIS A 96 -3.33 -9.06 1.82
N VAL A 97 -2.41 -10.02 1.77
CA VAL A 97 -2.10 -10.86 2.93
C VAL A 97 -1.50 -10.02 4.07
N ALA A 98 -0.50 -9.17 3.77
CA ALA A 98 0.13 -8.30 4.76
C ALA A 98 -0.88 -7.36 5.43
N LEU A 99 -1.79 -6.76 4.64
CA LEU A 99 -2.87 -5.93 5.14
C LEU A 99 -3.80 -6.72 6.06
N CYS A 100 -4.33 -7.87 5.59
CA CYS A 100 -5.31 -8.64 6.35
C CYS A 100 -4.74 -9.18 7.68
N GLN A 101 -3.46 -9.51 7.72
CA GLN A 101 -2.79 -10.00 8.92
C GLN A 101 -2.78 -8.98 10.08
N LEU A 102 -3.02 -7.70 9.83
CA LEU A 102 -3.19 -6.69 10.89
C LEU A 102 -4.38 -6.99 11.80
N TRP A 103 -5.40 -7.69 11.31
CA TRP A 103 -6.57 -8.15 12.09
C TRP A 103 -6.43 -9.59 12.59
N GLY A 104 -5.29 -10.26 12.33
CA GLY A 104 -5.06 -11.65 12.71
C GLY A 104 -5.63 -12.65 11.70
N PRO A 105 -6.33 -13.71 12.12
CA PRO A 105 -6.88 -14.68 11.19
C PRO A 105 -7.97 -14.07 10.30
N MET A 106 -8.12 -14.58 9.09
CA MET A 106 -9.08 -14.08 8.09
C MET A 106 -10.52 -13.94 8.61
N THR A 107 -10.89 -14.74 9.60
CA THR A 107 -12.21 -14.67 10.25
C THR A 107 -12.40 -13.42 11.12
N SER A 108 -11.31 -12.74 11.47
CA SER A 108 -11.32 -11.50 12.30
C SER A 108 -11.32 -10.23 11.44
N LEU A 109 -11.19 -10.35 10.12
CA LEU A 109 -11.24 -9.20 9.23
C LEU A 109 -12.64 -8.56 9.28
N PRO A 110 -12.76 -7.24 9.52
CA PRO A 110 -14.04 -6.55 9.50
C PRO A 110 -14.79 -6.79 8.19
N PRO A 111 -16.12 -6.97 8.23
CA PRO A 111 -16.90 -7.28 7.03
C PRO A 111 -16.90 -6.14 6.00
N GLN A 112 -16.59 -4.91 6.41
CA GLN A 112 -16.47 -3.73 5.55
C GLN A 112 -15.18 -3.75 4.72
N ILE A 113 -14.13 -4.43 5.19
CA ILE A 113 -12.87 -4.57 4.45
C ILE A 113 -13.02 -5.74 3.47
N PRO A 114 -12.84 -5.50 2.16
CA PRO A 114 -12.94 -6.56 1.16
C PRO A 114 -11.93 -7.69 1.41
N ARG A 115 -12.36 -8.94 1.21
CA ARG A 115 -11.48 -10.12 1.29
C ARG A 115 -10.64 -10.34 0.04
N PHE A 116 -10.55 -9.35 -0.80
CA PHE A 116 -9.72 -9.33 -2.00
C PHE A 116 -9.32 -7.90 -2.34
N THR A 117 -8.19 -7.78 -2.98
CA THR A 117 -7.74 -6.53 -3.59
C THR A 117 -7.95 -6.63 -5.11
N ARG A 118 -8.44 -5.57 -5.71
CA ARG A 118 -8.54 -5.44 -7.16
C ARG A 118 -7.14 -5.29 -7.74
N GLU A 119 -6.81 -6.13 -8.71
CA GLU A 119 -5.47 -6.23 -9.27
C GLU A 119 -5.26 -5.22 -10.40
N LEU A 120 -4.40 -4.21 -10.17
CA LEU A 120 -4.11 -3.18 -11.16
C LEU A 120 -3.35 -3.73 -12.39
N ARG A 121 -2.53 -4.76 -12.21
CA ARG A 121 -1.82 -5.39 -13.31
C ARG A 121 -2.79 -6.09 -14.27
N GLN A 122 -3.74 -6.85 -13.74
CA GLN A 122 -4.79 -7.48 -14.54
C GLN A 122 -5.65 -6.41 -15.24
N PHE A 123 -6.04 -5.37 -14.50
CA PHE A 123 -6.81 -4.25 -15.05
C PHE A 123 -6.08 -3.55 -16.21
N TRP A 124 -4.75 -3.46 -16.18
CA TRP A 124 -3.91 -2.96 -17.24
C TRP A 124 -3.88 -3.90 -18.46
N GLU A 125 -3.73 -5.22 -18.21
CA GLU A 125 -3.74 -6.24 -19.27
C GLU A 125 -5.08 -6.27 -20.01
N ASP A 126 -6.19 -6.23 -19.27
CA ASP A 126 -7.56 -6.21 -19.82
C ASP A 126 -7.83 -4.99 -20.72
N ARG A 127 -7.03 -3.91 -20.57
CA ARG A 127 -7.12 -2.69 -21.39
C ARG A 127 -6.13 -2.66 -22.55
N GLY A 128 -5.52 -3.77 -22.89
CA GLY A 128 -4.57 -3.86 -24.00
C GLY A 128 -3.21 -3.23 -23.70
N CYS A 129 -2.80 -3.21 -22.44
CA CYS A 129 -1.48 -2.77 -22.00
C CYS A 129 -1.12 -1.32 -22.40
N PRO A 130 -1.93 -0.31 -22.09
CA PRO A 130 -1.62 1.08 -22.43
C PRO A 130 -0.26 1.50 -21.84
N ARG A 131 0.37 2.51 -22.44
CA ARG A 131 1.63 3.05 -21.94
C ARG A 131 1.41 3.58 -20.51
N MET A 132 2.20 3.07 -19.57
CA MET A 132 2.14 3.45 -18.17
C MET A 132 2.97 4.72 -17.87
N PRO A 133 2.64 5.45 -16.80
CA PRO A 133 3.47 6.53 -16.32
C PRO A 133 4.85 5.99 -15.91
N PRO A 134 5.91 6.80 -16.05
CA PRO A 134 7.25 6.40 -15.63
C PRO A 134 7.26 6.06 -14.13
N ARG A 135 8.06 5.07 -13.76
CA ARG A 135 8.24 4.71 -12.34
C ARG A 135 8.84 5.90 -11.57
N PRO A 136 8.39 6.15 -10.35
CA PRO A 136 9.04 7.13 -9.47
C PRO A 136 10.49 6.72 -9.18
N HIS A 137 11.33 7.70 -8.84
CA HIS A 137 12.73 7.44 -8.51
C HIS A 137 12.90 6.70 -7.18
N ASP A 138 11.98 6.95 -6.24
CA ASP A 138 12.01 6.42 -4.87
C ASP A 138 11.10 5.20 -4.72
N THR A 139 11.05 4.31 -5.72
CA THR A 139 10.33 3.02 -5.61
C THR A 139 10.79 2.23 -4.40
N HIS A 140 9.92 1.35 -3.88
CA HIS A 140 10.13 0.63 -2.63
C HIS A 140 10.08 1.55 -1.39
N ASP A 141 9.21 2.54 -1.48
CA ASP A 141 8.57 3.26 -0.38
C ASP A 141 7.08 3.07 -0.57
N ALA A 142 6.41 2.43 0.40
CA ALA A 142 5.02 2.00 0.24
C ALA A 142 4.06 3.18 -0.08
N LEU A 143 4.31 4.39 0.43
CA LEU A 143 3.47 5.53 0.10
C LEU A 143 3.72 6.05 -1.32
N VAL A 144 4.98 6.09 -1.76
CA VAL A 144 5.34 6.47 -3.14
C VAL A 144 4.74 5.50 -4.14
N ASP A 145 4.80 4.20 -3.86
CA ASP A 145 4.26 3.17 -4.73
C ASP A 145 2.71 3.16 -4.71
N ALA A 146 2.07 3.45 -3.58
CA ALA A 146 0.61 3.65 -3.49
C ALA A 146 0.13 4.85 -4.32
N ARG A 147 0.84 6.00 -4.28
CA ARG A 147 0.58 7.17 -5.15
C ARG A 147 0.72 6.80 -6.63
N HIS A 148 1.72 6.00 -6.96
CA HIS A 148 1.92 5.52 -8.31
C HIS A 148 0.81 4.57 -8.76
N ASN A 149 0.25 3.76 -7.87
CA ASN A 149 -0.89 2.90 -8.13
C ASN A 149 -2.15 3.72 -8.47
N LEU A 150 -2.44 4.78 -7.72
CA LEU A 150 -3.51 5.73 -8.06
C LEU A 150 -3.28 6.36 -9.45
N ARG A 151 -2.07 6.84 -9.72
CA ARG A 151 -1.72 7.45 -11.02
C ARG A 151 -1.92 6.48 -12.18
N ARG A 152 -1.53 5.21 -12.02
CA ARG A 152 -1.77 4.14 -13.00
C ARG A 152 -3.27 3.95 -13.25
N TYR A 153 -4.07 3.88 -12.19
CA TYR A 153 -5.51 3.73 -12.29
C TYR A 153 -6.16 4.89 -13.04
N VAL A 154 -5.82 6.12 -12.67
CA VAL A 154 -6.35 7.33 -13.33
C VAL A 154 -6.01 7.31 -14.82
N LEU A 155 -4.75 7.04 -15.18
CA LEU A 155 -4.35 6.93 -16.59
C LEU A 155 -5.17 5.87 -17.35
N MET A 156 -5.35 4.69 -16.76
CA MET A 156 -6.10 3.59 -17.39
C MET A 156 -7.59 3.88 -17.54
N THR A 157 -8.15 4.76 -16.74
CA THR A 157 -9.59 5.09 -16.75
C THR A 157 -9.91 6.35 -17.55
N THR A 158 -9.01 7.34 -17.55
CA THR A 158 -9.24 8.64 -18.20
C THR A 158 -8.45 8.83 -19.50
N GLY A 159 -7.42 8.00 -19.74
CA GLY A 159 -6.47 8.19 -20.83
C GLY A 159 -5.49 9.37 -20.61
N VAL A 160 -5.59 10.08 -19.48
CA VAL A 160 -4.76 11.26 -19.18
C VAL A 160 -3.80 10.94 -18.04
N ASP A 161 -2.50 11.11 -18.32
CA ASP A 161 -1.49 11.08 -17.26
C ASP A 161 -1.55 12.40 -16.48
N GLN A 162 -2.16 12.40 -15.31
CA GLN A 162 -2.08 13.51 -14.38
C GLN A 162 -0.67 13.53 -13.78
N GLY A 163 0.30 14.02 -14.57
CA GLY A 163 1.69 14.16 -14.15
C GLY A 163 1.81 14.76 -12.78
N ALA A 164 2.86 14.41 -12.04
CA ALA A 164 3.17 15.01 -10.76
C ALA A 164 2.99 16.54 -10.86
N ALA A 165 2.13 17.09 -10.00
CA ALA A 165 2.01 18.53 -9.87
C ALA A 165 3.43 19.10 -9.71
N PRO A 166 3.77 20.24 -10.36
CA PRO A 166 5.09 20.83 -10.21
C PRO A 166 5.32 21.08 -8.73
N VAL A 167 6.39 20.49 -8.21
CA VAL A 167 6.89 20.81 -6.86
C VAL A 167 7.18 22.29 -6.89
N SER A 168 6.33 23.09 -6.27
CA SER A 168 6.60 24.52 -6.03
C SER A 168 7.87 24.60 -5.18
N ARG A 169 8.93 25.17 -5.77
CA ARG A 169 10.20 25.48 -5.10
C ARG A 169 10.01 26.50 -4.01
#